data_38aaf4e48a20a2df3dd0d95f0e5ecd3f
#
_entry.id   38aaf4e48a20a2df3dd0d95f0e5ecd3f
#
_cell.length_a   1.000
_cell.length_b   1.000
_cell.length_c   1.000
_cell.angle_alpha   90.00
_cell.angle_beta   90.00
_cell.angle_gamma   90.00
#
_symmetry.space_group_name_H-M   'P 1'
#
loop_
_entity.id
_entity.type
_entity.pdbx_description
1 polymer ?
#
loop_
_entity_poly.entity_id
_entity_poly.type
_entity_poly.pdbx_seq_one_letter_code
_entity_poly.pdbx_strand_id
1 'polypeptide(L)'
;TLAAMNGVLGDHLEASQNPLAISMRLRVDGHALELDRKSLAARFPDASNKLLLLVHGLCMDDLQWNYAGHDHGEALASELGYTALYLHYNSGRHISTNGRDFSSLLDQLAKAWPVPLQEITVLGHSMGGLVTRSAIEDGFSKRRAWSKVPIRTIFMGTPHHGAPLERAGSWADMLIGISPYSAPFVRLGQVRSAGIQDLRHGNLRDADWQDLDGNGLADGRTPLPLPRKVTAYAIAVSTQAKRKDDDESRARGDGLVPIDSALGRHPDSAFDLRIPKARQWVGYGINHLELLGSDVVYQQLERWLRKPL
;
A
#
# COMPACT_ATOMS: atom_id res chain seq x y z
N THR A 1 17.78 -7.86 3.98
CA THR A 1 17.06 -8.61 2.93
C THR A 1 17.12 -7.89 1.60
N LEU A 2 16.82 -8.61 0.49
CA LEU A 2 16.77 -8.03 -0.85
C LEU A 2 15.72 -6.90 -0.92
N ALA A 3 14.59 -7.05 -0.25
CA ALA A 3 13.54 -6.04 -0.19
C ALA A 3 14.02 -4.74 0.49
N ALA A 4 14.75 -4.84 1.60
CA ALA A 4 15.30 -3.67 2.28
C ALA A 4 16.31 -2.92 1.40
N MET A 5 17.18 -3.65 0.69
CA MET A 5 18.13 -3.06 -0.26
C MET A 5 17.40 -2.36 -1.41
N ASN A 6 16.36 -2.98 -1.97
CA ASN A 6 15.55 -2.37 -3.02
C ASN A 6 14.79 -1.14 -2.51
N GLY A 7 14.28 -1.13 -1.29
CA GLY A 7 13.64 0.05 -0.72
C GLY A 7 14.57 1.27 -0.66
N VAL A 8 15.85 1.05 -0.39
CA VAL A 8 16.85 2.12 -0.21
C VAL A 8 17.57 2.50 -1.51
N LEU A 9 17.84 1.53 -2.39
CA LEU A 9 18.67 1.67 -3.59
C LEU A 9 17.95 1.24 -4.88
N GLY A 10 16.65 0.96 -4.82
CA GLY A 10 15.96 0.25 -5.88
C GLY A 10 15.90 0.97 -7.22
N ASP A 11 15.80 2.29 -7.22
CA ASP A 11 15.89 3.13 -8.42
C ASP A 11 17.28 3.05 -9.07
N HIS A 12 18.35 3.07 -8.25
CA HIS A 12 19.72 2.91 -8.73
C HIS A 12 19.97 1.49 -9.26
N LEU A 13 19.49 0.47 -8.55
CA LEU A 13 19.60 -0.93 -8.99
C LEU A 13 18.93 -1.14 -10.35
N GLU A 14 17.76 -0.56 -10.56
CA GLU A 14 17.05 -0.63 -11.84
C GLU A 14 17.81 0.15 -12.94
N ALA A 15 18.21 1.39 -12.69
CA ALA A 15 18.91 2.23 -13.66
C ALA A 15 20.24 1.60 -14.11
N SER A 16 20.91 0.88 -13.23
CA SER A 16 22.15 0.15 -13.52
C SER A 16 21.93 -1.27 -14.07
N GLN A 17 20.68 -1.66 -14.31
CA GLN A 17 20.31 -3.03 -14.74
C GLN A 17 20.87 -4.14 -13.84
N ASN A 18 20.97 -3.84 -12.55
CA ASN A 18 21.51 -4.77 -11.56
C ASN A 18 20.57 -5.97 -11.37
N PRO A 19 21.06 -7.22 -11.39
CA PRO A 19 20.23 -8.41 -11.22
C PRO A 19 19.55 -8.50 -9.84
N LEU A 20 19.96 -7.67 -8.88
CA LEU A 20 19.32 -7.54 -7.57
C LEU A 20 18.12 -6.58 -7.57
N ALA A 21 17.83 -5.92 -8.68
CA ALA A 21 16.61 -5.12 -8.83
C ALA A 21 15.38 -6.05 -8.86
N ILE A 22 14.44 -5.84 -7.93
CA ILE A 22 13.21 -6.63 -7.86
C ILE A 22 12.30 -6.27 -9.03
N SER A 23 11.92 -7.27 -9.82
CA SER A 23 10.87 -7.14 -10.83
C SER A 23 9.50 -7.34 -10.18
N MET A 24 8.53 -6.51 -10.56
CA MET A 24 7.17 -6.62 -10.04
C MET A 24 6.51 -7.94 -10.46
N ARG A 25 5.94 -8.65 -9.48
CA ARG A 25 5.22 -9.92 -9.67
C ARG A 25 4.06 -10.03 -8.69
N LEU A 26 3.00 -10.74 -9.07
CA LEU A 26 2.06 -11.31 -8.13
C LEU A 26 2.57 -12.66 -7.64
N ARG A 27 2.44 -12.91 -6.36
CA ARG A 27 2.94 -14.11 -5.68
C ARG A 27 1.89 -14.73 -4.80
N VAL A 28 2.05 -16.03 -4.56
CA VAL A 28 1.36 -16.80 -3.51
C VAL A 28 2.40 -17.73 -2.89
N ASP A 29 2.48 -17.78 -1.57
CA ASP A 29 3.47 -18.57 -0.82
C ASP A 29 4.93 -18.27 -1.27
N GLY A 30 5.23 -17.01 -1.57
CA GLY A 30 6.55 -16.58 -2.04
C GLY A 30 6.89 -16.97 -3.49
N HIS A 31 5.98 -17.61 -4.22
CA HIS A 31 6.18 -18.06 -5.59
C HIS A 31 5.46 -17.14 -6.58
N ALA A 32 6.18 -16.72 -7.64
CA ALA A 32 5.61 -15.88 -8.68
C ALA A 32 4.54 -16.63 -9.49
N LEU A 33 3.49 -15.90 -9.86
CA LEU A 33 2.42 -16.42 -10.70
C LEU A 33 2.71 -16.14 -12.17
N GLU A 34 2.46 -17.13 -13.01
CA GLU A 34 2.37 -16.95 -14.47
C GLU A 34 0.96 -16.47 -14.81
N LEU A 35 0.86 -15.27 -15.40
CA LEU A 35 -0.43 -14.61 -15.66
C LEU A 35 -1.01 -15.02 -17.03
N ASP A 36 -1.14 -16.30 -17.24
CA ASP A 36 -1.92 -16.88 -18.32
C ASP A 36 -3.06 -17.74 -17.77
N ARG A 37 -4.15 -17.89 -18.55
CA ARG A 37 -5.37 -18.55 -18.09
C ARG A 37 -5.15 -20.01 -17.68
N LYS A 38 -4.27 -20.75 -18.39
CA LYS A 38 -4.02 -22.15 -18.11
C LYS A 38 -3.26 -22.32 -16.80
N SER A 39 -2.20 -21.55 -16.59
CA SER A 39 -1.38 -21.57 -15.38
C SER A 39 -2.19 -21.14 -14.16
N LEU A 40 -3.00 -20.08 -14.29
CA LEU A 40 -3.87 -19.62 -13.23
C LEU A 40 -4.96 -20.63 -12.87
N ALA A 41 -5.59 -21.26 -13.87
CA ALA A 41 -6.59 -22.32 -13.62
C ALA A 41 -5.97 -23.55 -12.94
N ALA A 42 -4.74 -23.92 -13.29
CA ALA A 42 -4.03 -25.02 -12.66
C ALA A 42 -3.63 -24.69 -11.21
N ARG A 43 -3.20 -23.44 -10.95
CA ARG A 43 -2.80 -22.99 -9.59
C ARG A 43 -4.01 -22.79 -8.66
N PHE A 44 -5.15 -22.39 -9.22
CA PHE A 44 -6.39 -22.09 -8.48
C PHE A 44 -7.56 -22.89 -9.09
N PRO A 45 -7.65 -24.21 -8.84
CA PRO A 45 -8.75 -25.02 -9.37
C PRO A 45 -10.12 -24.52 -8.86
N ASP A 46 -10.16 -23.97 -7.63
CA ASP A 46 -11.33 -23.39 -7.01
C ASP A 46 -11.23 -21.84 -6.98
N ALA A 47 -10.78 -21.23 -8.09
CA ALA A 47 -10.60 -19.80 -8.20
C ALA A 47 -11.88 -19.04 -7.80
N SER A 48 -11.75 -18.11 -6.85
CA SER A 48 -12.86 -17.24 -6.46
C SER A 48 -13.12 -16.15 -7.51
N ASN A 49 -14.37 -15.72 -7.62
CA ASN A 49 -14.73 -14.52 -8.37
C ASN A 49 -14.43 -13.20 -7.61
N LYS A 50 -13.88 -13.31 -6.39
CA LYS A 50 -13.42 -12.20 -5.55
C LYS A 50 -11.91 -12.32 -5.32
N LEU A 51 -11.17 -11.30 -5.73
CA LEU A 51 -9.73 -11.20 -5.49
C LEU A 51 -9.44 -10.30 -4.30
N LEU A 52 -8.47 -10.71 -3.47
CA LEU A 52 -7.86 -9.89 -2.44
C LEU A 52 -6.39 -9.69 -2.77
N LEU A 53 -5.99 -8.47 -3.07
CA LEU A 53 -4.63 -8.09 -3.43
C LEU A 53 -3.97 -7.38 -2.25
N LEU A 54 -2.83 -7.88 -1.80
CA LEU A 54 -2.09 -7.32 -0.68
C LEU A 54 -0.84 -6.60 -1.20
N VAL A 55 -0.72 -5.30 -0.90
CA VAL A 55 0.36 -4.42 -1.37
C VAL A 55 1.16 -3.93 -0.19
N HIS A 56 2.40 -4.41 -0.06
CA HIS A 56 3.28 -4.14 1.08
C HIS A 56 3.84 -2.71 1.09
N GLY A 57 4.46 -2.33 2.20
CA GLY A 57 5.09 -1.03 2.40
C GLY A 57 6.54 -0.94 1.91
N LEU A 58 7.19 0.21 2.24
CA LEU A 58 8.59 0.47 1.93
C LEU A 58 9.50 -0.58 2.60
N CYS A 59 10.52 -1.06 1.86
CA CYS A 59 11.52 -2.03 2.32
C CYS A 59 10.98 -3.41 2.71
N MET A 60 9.73 -3.69 2.38
CA MET A 60 9.04 -4.95 2.67
C MET A 60 8.93 -5.83 1.42
N ASP A 61 8.51 -7.08 1.64
CA ASP A 61 8.15 -8.03 0.61
C ASP A 61 6.80 -8.72 0.91
N ASP A 62 6.39 -9.61 0.02
CA ASP A 62 5.12 -10.35 0.11
C ASP A 62 5.04 -11.27 1.33
N LEU A 63 6.15 -11.83 1.81
CA LEU A 63 6.18 -12.77 2.94
C LEU A 63 5.99 -12.06 4.29
N GLN A 64 6.23 -10.75 4.37
CA GLN A 64 6.10 -9.98 5.60
C GLN A 64 4.66 -9.62 5.95
N TRP A 65 3.68 -10.00 5.12
CA TRP A 65 2.28 -9.99 5.50
C TRP A 65 1.99 -11.01 6.60
N ASN A 66 2.79 -12.08 6.71
CA ASN A 66 2.79 -12.93 7.90
C ASN A 66 3.57 -12.22 9.02
N TYR A 67 2.83 -11.56 9.91
CA TYR A 67 3.37 -10.84 11.05
C TYR A 67 2.94 -11.51 12.35
N ALA A 68 3.93 -11.89 13.19
CA ALA A 68 3.69 -12.59 14.46
C ALA A 68 2.82 -13.85 14.33
N GLY A 69 2.91 -14.56 13.19
CA GLY A 69 2.17 -15.80 12.93
C GLY A 69 0.74 -15.60 12.43
N HIS A 70 0.35 -14.38 12.07
CA HIS A 70 -0.93 -14.08 11.46
C HIS A 70 -0.75 -13.39 10.09
N ASP A 71 -1.55 -13.78 9.10
CA ASP A 71 -1.64 -13.16 7.79
C ASP A 71 -3.11 -12.77 7.52
N HIS A 72 -3.36 -11.48 7.38
CA HIS A 72 -4.70 -10.97 7.08
C HIS A 72 -5.26 -11.51 5.77
N GLY A 73 -4.40 -11.68 4.75
CA GLY A 73 -4.80 -12.15 3.44
C GLY A 73 -5.27 -13.59 3.46
N GLU A 74 -4.49 -14.49 4.08
CA GLU A 74 -4.84 -15.90 4.24
C GLU A 74 -6.12 -16.07 5.06
N ALA A 75 -6.22 -15.38 6.19
CA ALA A 75 -7.38 -15.46 7.07
C ALA A 75 -8.66 -14.96 6.38
N LEU A 76 -8.61 -13.78 5.73
CA LEU A 76 -9.75 -13.23 5.00
C LEU A 76 -10.13 -14.09 3.78
N ALA A 77 -9.15 -14.66 3.08
CA ALA A 77 -9.41 -15.58 1.98
C ALA A 77 -10.17 -16.82 2.45
N SER A 78 -9.69 -17.44 3.53
CA SER A 78 -10.33 -18.62 4.12
C SER A 78 -11.75 -18.34 4.61
N GLU A 79 -11.96 -17.23 5.34
CA GLU A 79 -13.25 -16.95 5.98
C GLU A 79 -14.30 -16.32 5.05
N LEU A 80 -13.87 -15.54 4.05
CA LEU A 80 -14.77 -14.76 3.20
C LEU A 80 -14.78 -15.18 1.75
N GLY A 81 -14.03 -16.23 1.41
CA GLY A 81 -14.01 -16.85 0.08
C GLY A 81 -13.35 -15.96 -0.98
N TYR A 82 -12.30 -15.22 -0.63
CA TYR A 82 -11.42 -14.54 -1.58
C TYR A 82 -10.32 -15.49 -2.08
N THR A 83 -9.75 -15.18 -3.24
CA THR A 83 -8.41 -15.65 -3.58
C THR A 83 -7.42 -14.53 -3.25
N ALA A 84 -6.52 -14.77 -2.29
CA ALA A 84 -5.50 -13.80 -1.88
C ALA A 84 -4.26 -13.89 -2.77
N LEU A 85 -3.80 -12.74 -3.25
CA LEU A 85 -2.59 -12.59 -4.06
C LEU A 85 -1.75 -11.46 -3.48
N TYR A 86 -0.43 -11.61 -3.49
CA TYR A 86 0.51 -10.68 -2.88
C TYR A 86 1.36 -10.00 -3.94
N LEU A 87 1.43 -8.68 -3.89
CA LEU A 87 2.30 -7.91 -4.78
C LEU A 87 3.73 -7.90 -4.20
N HIS A 88 4.69 -8.36 -5.00
CA HIS A 88 6.12 -8.23 -4.74
C HIS A 88 6.71 -7.22 -5.71
N TYR A 89 7.31 -6.14 -5.21
CA TYR A 89 7.78 -5.04 -6.05
C TYR A 89 8.98 -4.29 -5.43
N ASN A 90 9.69 -3.56 -6.28
CA ASN A 90 10.80 -2.68 -5.89
C ASN A 90 10.25 -1.37 -5.29
N SER A 91 10.19 -1.29 -3.97
CA SER A 91 9.66 -0.12 -3.26
C SER A 91 10.56 1.13 -3.30
N GLY A 92 11.78 1.02 -3.84
CA GLY A 92 12.68 2.17 -4.03
C GLY A 92 12.47 2.93 -5.34
N ARG A 93 11.62 2.44 -6.24
CA ARG A 93 11.23 3.16 -7.46
C ARG A 93 10.18 4.22 -7.15
N HIS A 94 10.00 5.19 -8.07
CA HIS A 94 8.90 6.14 -7.98
C HIS A 94 7.55 5.43 -7.79
N ILE A 95 6.72 5.97 -6.91
CA ILE A 95 5.36 5.45 -6.65
C ILE A 95 4.54 5.46 -7.93
N SER A 96 4.67 6.51 -8.76
CA SER A 96 3.98 6.61 -10.06
C SER A 96 4.38 5.49 -11.01
N THR A 97 5.65 5.12 -11.05
CA THR A 97 6.16 4.03 -11.88
C THR A 97 5.64 2.67 -11.39
N ASN A 98 5.73 2.41 -10.09
CA ASN A 98 5.18 1.20 -9.47
C ASN A 98 3.65 1.12 -9.67
N GLY A 99 2.94 2.25 -9.58
CA GLY A 99 1.49 2.29 -9.82
C GLY A 99 1.11 1.91 -11.25
N ARG A 100 1.84 2.41 -12.26
CA ARG A 100 1.62 2.02 -13.67
C ARG A 100 1.87 0.55 -13.91
N ASP A 101 2.97 0.01 -13.36
CA ASP A 101 3.32 -1.39 -13.51
C ASP A 101 2.30 -2.29 -12.81
N PHE A 102 1.86 -1.92 -11.61
CA PHE A 102 0.81 -2.63 -10.88
C PHE A 102 -0.53 -2.60 -11.64
N SER A 103 -0.92 -1.45 -12.18
CA SER A 103 -2.11 -1.33 -13.00
C SER A 103 -2.05 -2.21 -14.27
N SER A 104 -0.88 -2.29 -14.91
CA SER A 104 -0.64 -3.19 -16.04
C SER A 104 -0.74 -4.66 -15.65
N LEU A 105 -0.16 -5.02 -14.51
CA LEU A 105 -0.19 -6.38 -13.97
C LEU A 105 -1.63 -6.81 -13.62
N LEU A 106 -2.42 -5.90 -13.03
CA LEU A 106 -3.84 -6.11 -12.77
C LEU A 106 -4.66 -6.31 -14.05
N ASP A 107 -4.29 -5.61 -15.13
CA ASP A 107 -4.96 -5.76 -16.42
C ASP A 107 -4.71 -7.13 -17.05
N GLN A 108 -3.47 -7.65 -16.93
CA GLN A 108 -3.12 -9.00 -17.33
C GLN A 108 -3.86 -10.04 -16.49
N LEU A 109 -3.83 -9.87 -15.16
CA LEU A 109 -4.53 -10.74 -14.21
C LEU A 109 -6.03 -10.83 -14.52
N ALA A 110 -6.71 -9.68 -14.66
CA ALA A 110 -8.14 -9.64 -14.89
C ALA A 110 -8.57 -10.30 -16.20
N LYS A 111 -7.73 -10.20 -17.25
CA LYS A 111 -7.96 -10.85 -18.53
C LYS A 111 -7.71 -12.37 -18.51
N ALA A 112 -6.75 -12.80 -17.69
CA ALA A 112 -6.33 -14.21 -17.61
C ALA A 112 -7.04 -14.98 -16.48
N TRP A 113 -7.74 -14.30 -15.56
CA TRP A 113 -8.39 -14.95 -14.43
C TRP A 113 -9.37 -16.04 -14.88
N PRO A 114 -9.36 -17.24 -14.26
CA PRO A 114 -10.12 -18.39 -14.75
C PRO A 114 -11.64 -18.20 -14.78
N VAL A 115 -12.18 -17.40 -13.83
CA VAL A 115 -13.59 -17.13 -13.68
C VAL A 115 -13.91 -15.65 -13.82
N PRO A 116 -15.14 -15.24 -14.18
CA PRO A 116 -15.53 -13.83 -14.22
C PRO A 116 -15.36 -13.17 -12.86
N LEU A 117 -14.61 -12.06 -12.79
CA LEU A 117 -14.40 -11.30 -11.56
C LEU A 117 -15.63 -10.47 -11.21
N GLN A 118 -16.08 -10.57 -9.98
CA GLN A 118 -17.17 -9.78 -9.40
C GLN A 118 -16.67 -8.67 -8.47
N GLU A 119 -15.50 -8.87 -7.87
CA GLU A 119 -14.89 -7.91 -6.94
C GLU A 119 -13.36 -8.02 -6.97
N ILE A 120 -12.71 -6.86 -6.94
CA ILE A 120 -11.29 -6.74 -6.63
C ILE A 120 -11.15 -5.89 -5.37
N THR A 121 -10.66 -6.49 -4.29
CA THR A 121 -10.29 -5.78 -3.07
C THR A 121 -8.78 -5.62 -3.00
N VAL A 122 -8.29 -4.40 -2.75
CA VAL A 122 -6.86 -4.12 -2.55
C VAL A 122 -6.64 -3.66 -1.13
N LEU A 123 -5.78 -4.36 -0.41
CA LEU A 123 -5.32 -4.03 0.94
C LEU A 123 -3.91 -3.45 0.85
N GLY A 124 -3.78 -2.15 1.01
CA GLY A 124 -2.50 -1.44 0.89
C GLY A 124 -1.96 -0.99 2.24
N HIS A 125 -0.81 -1.55 2.66
CA HIS A 125 -0.12 -1.14 3.87
C HIS A 125 0.89 -0.02 3.58
N SER A 126 0.86 1.08 4.33
CA SER A 126 1.85 2.15 4.26
C SER A 126 2.01 2.69 2.82
N MET A 127 3.23 2.69 2.25
CA MET A 127 3.51 3.04 0.85
C MET A 127 2.65 2.25 -0.14
N GLY A 128 2.28 1.01 0.18
CA GLY A 128 1.44 0.17 -0.68
C GLY A 128 0.08 0.79 -0.99
N GLY A 129 -0.46 1.60 -0.06
CA GLY A 129 -1.67 2.38 -0.31
C GLY A 129 -1.45 3.51 -1.33
N LEU A 130 -0.29 4.14 -1.36
CA LEU A 130 0.06 5.17 -2.36
C LEU A 130 0.25 4.53 -3.75
N VAL A 131 0.95 3.39 -3.82
CA VAL A 131 1.08 2.60 -5.06
C VAL A 131 -0.30 2.20 -5.58
N THR A 132 -1.21 1.79 -4.70
CA THR A 132 -2.60 1.45 -5.05
C THR A 132 -3.34 2.66 -5.61
N ARG A 133 -3.21 3.86 -5.00
CA ARG A 133 -3.83 5.09 -5.52
C ARG A 133 -3.32 5.44 -6.92
N SER A 134 -2.00 5.37 -7.11
CA SER A 134 -1.38 5.61 -8.42
C SER A 134 -1.82 4.59 -9.47
N ALA A 135 -1.96 3.30 -9.09
CA ALA A 135 -2.48 2.27 -9.97
C ALA A 135 -3.96 2.52 -10.36
N ILE A 136 -4.79 2.96 -9.41
CA ILE A 136 -6.19 3.32 -9.66
C ILE A 136 -6.27 4.46 -10.69
N GLU A 137 -5.45 5.50 -10.55
CA GLU A 137 -5.39 6.60 -11.52
C GLU A 137 -5.05 6.08 -12.93
N ASP A 138 -3.98 5.29 -13.07
CA ASP A 138 -3.58 4.72 -14.37
C ASP A 138 -4.67 3.81 -14.95
N GLY A 139 -5.27 2.97 -14.12
CA GLY A 139 -6.29 2.02 -14.55
C GLY A 139 -7.57 2.69 -15.07
N PHE A 140 -8.03 3.74 -14.37
CA PHE A 140 -9.23 4.47 -14.76
C PHE A 140 -8.98 5.43 -15.92
N SER A 141 -7.86 6.13 -15.95
CA SER A 141 -7.50 7.02 -17.06
C SER A 141 -7.32 6.25 -18.37
N LYS A 142 -6.71 5.08 -18.32
CA LYS A 142 -6.51 4.19 -19.49
C LYS A 142 -7.65 3.22 -19.77
N ARG A 143 -8.70 3.25 -18.95
CA ARG A 143 -9.87 2.35 -19.08
C ARG A 143 -9.49 0.87 -19.15
N ARG A 144 -8.53 0.44 -18.31
CA ARG A 144 -8.05 -0.94 -18.27
C ARG A 144 -9.18 -1.93 -17.90
N ALA A 145 -9.04 -3.21 -18.26
CA ALA A 145 -10.08 -4.21 -18.05
C ALA A 145 -10.47 -4.34 -16.57
N TRP A 146 -9.50 -4.34 -15.66
CA TRP A 146 -9.74 -4.44 -14.23
C TRP A 146 -10.51 -3.26 -13.64
N SER A 147 -10.39 -2.05 -14.20
CA SER A 147 -11.13 -0.86 -13.73
C SER A 147 -12.64 -0.91 -14.02
N LYS A 148 -13.08 -1.93 -14.75
CA LYS A 148 -14.53 -2.19 -15.01
C LYS A 148 -15.14 -3.10 -13.94
N VAL A 149 -14.33 -3.84 -13.20
CA VAL A 149 -14.76 -4.66 -12.06
C VAL A 149 -15.01 -3.75 -10.87
N PRO A 150 -16.01 -4.03 -10.00
CA PRO A 150 -16.18 -3.34 -8.72
C PRO A 150 -14.93 -3.41 -7.87
N ILE A 151 -14.46 -2.25 -7.38
CA ILE A 151 -13.20 -2.12 -6.65
C ILE A 151 -13.46 -1.64 -5.23
N ARG A 152 -12.88 -2.36 -4.28
CA ARG A 152 -12.73 -1.95 -2.89
C ARG A 152 -11.25 -1.71 -2.62
N THR A 153 -10.91 -0.64 -1.90
CA THR A 153 -9.54 -0.43 -1.41
C THR A 153 -9.57 -0.11 0.08
N ILE A 154 -8.67 -0.73 0.82
CA ILE A 154 -8.50 -0.47 2.25
C ILE A 154 -7.06 0.00 2.46
N PHE A 155 -6.92 1.24 2.91
CA PHE A 155 -5.65 1.86 3.22
C PHE A 155 -5.32 1.64 4.69
N MET A 156 -4.19 0.99 4.98
CA MET A 156 -3.73 0.70 6.34
C MET A 156 -2.48 1.52 6.65
N GLY A 157 -2.60 2.53 7.49
CA GLY A 157 -1.48 3.40 7.85
C GLY A 157 -0.82 4.09 6.65
N THR A 158 -1.59 4.40 5.60
CA THR A 158 -1.07 5.01 4.36
C THR A 158 -0.83 6.49 4.54
N PRO A 159 0.39 7.02 4.33
CA PRO A 159 0.69 8.44 4.45
C PRO A 159 0.21 9.21 3.21
N HIS A 160 -1.11 9.43 3.08
CA HIS A 160 -1.72 10.06 1.91
C HIS A 160 -1.19 11.46 1.60
N HIS A 161 -0.68 12.15 2.62
CA HIS A 161 -0.14 13.50 2.52
C HIS A 161 1.35 13.56 2.87
N GLY A 162 2.04 12.44 2.67
CA GLY A 162 3.46 12.30 2.97
C GLY A 162 3.74 12.01 4.45
N ALA A 163 5.01 11.74 4.72
CA ALA A 163 5.53 11.47 6.06
C ALA A 163 6.49 12.59 6.48
N PRO A 164 6.23 13.29 7.60
CA PRO A 164 7.07 14.39 8.04
C PRO A 164 8.53 13.98 8.31
N LEU A 165 9.50 14.80 7.84
CA LEU A 165 10.95 14.58 8.06
C LEU A 165 11.36 14.52 9.52
N GLU A 166 10.65 15.24 10.38
CA GLU A 166 10.90 15.28 11.82
C GLU A 166 10.86 13.89 12.47
N ARG A 167 10.28 12.92 11.76
CA ARG A 167 10.23 11.50 12.14
C ARG A 167 11.26 10.63 11.43
N ALA A 168 12.30 11.22 10.82
CA ALA A 168 13.33 10.47 10.09
C ALA A 168 13.99 9.39 10.97
N GLY A 169 14.20 9.66 12.26
CA GLY A 169 14.67 8.66 13.23
C GLY A 169 13.71 7.47 13.34
N SER A 170 12.41 7.74 13.46
CA SER A 170 11.39 6.68 13.57
C SER A 170 11.29 5.82 12.30
N TRP A 171 11.49 6.42 11.11
CA TRP A 171 11.58 5.65 9.86
C TRP A 171 12.83 4.77 9.82
N ALA A 172 13.98 5.29 10.30
CA ALA A 172 15.21 4.53 10.42
C ALA A 172 15.03 3.34 11.38
N ASP A 173 14.42 3.58 12.53
CA ASP A 173 14.12 2.53 13.52
C ASP A 173 13.15 1.48 12.97
N MET A 174 12.13 1.89 12.22
CA MET A 174 11.22 0.97 11.54
C MET A 174 11.96 0.11 10.51
N LEU A 175 12.80 0.70 9.66
CA LEU A 175 13.56 -0.05 8.66
C LEU A 175 14.49 -1.09 9.31
N ILE A 176 15.10 -0.74 10.45
CA ILE A 176 15.91 -1.67 11.26
C ILE A 176 15.02 -2.76 11.85
N GLY A 177 13.82 -2.42 12.30
CA GLY A 177 12.83 -3.38 12.84
C GLY A 177 12.31 -4.37 11.79
N ILE A 178 12.17 -3.95 10.53
CA ILE A 178 11.79 -4.83 9.42
C ILE A 178 12.90 -5.85 9.14
N SER A 179 14.17 -5.42 9.18
CA SER A 179 15.30 -6.30 8.91
C SER A 179 16.60 -5.75 9.56
N PRO A 180 17.28 -6.55 10.38
CA PRO A 180 18.61 -6.17 10.92
C PRO A 180 19.64 -5.84 9.83
N TYR A 181 19.46 -6.37 8.63
CA TYR A 181 20.33 -6.12 7.47
C TYR A 181 20.10 -4.76 6.82
N SER A 182 19.06 -4.02 7.19
CA SER A 182 18.84 -2.64 6.72
C SER A 182 19.68 -1.61 7.49
N ALA A 183 20.18 -1.93 8.69
CA ALA A 183 20.93 -1.03 9.54
C ALA A 183 22.16 -0.36 8.86
N PRO A 184 22.98 -1.05 8.05
CA PRO A 184 24.09 -0.42 7.33
C PRO A 184 23.62 0.66 6.34
N PHE A 185 22.50 0.44 5.67
CA PHE A 185 21.92 1.38 4.67
C PHE A 185 21.32 2.61 5.34
N VAL A 186 20.68 2.42 6.49
CA VAL A 186 20.14 3.51 7.30
C VAL A 186 21.28 4.44 7.81
N ARG A 187 22.40 3.87 8.22
CA ARG A 187 23.57 4.62 8.69
C ARG A 187 24.26 5.44 7.61
N LEU A 188 24.16 5.04 6.34
CA LEU A 188 24.72 5.80 5.21
C LEU A 188 24.01 7.14 4.98
N GLY A 189 22.83 7.41 5.61
CA GLY A 189 22.17 8.71 5.78
C GLY A 189 21.94 9.57 4.53
N GLN A 190 22.55 9.20 3.41
CA GLN A 190 22.57 9.96 2.17
C GLN A 190 21.83 9.25 1.02
N VAL A 191 21.45 7.99 1.20
CA VAL A 191 20.79 7.24 0.13
C VAL A 191 19.28 7.45 0.24
N ARG A 192 18.75 8.21 -0.69
CA ARG A 192 17.35 8.56 -0.77
C ARG A 192 16.79 8.05 -2.09
N SER A 193 16.32 6.81 -2.10
CA SER A 193 15.65 6.30 -3.30
C SER A 193 14.46 7.17 -3.71
N ALA A 194 14.08 7.12 -4.97
CA ALA A 194 12.91 7.81 -5.50
C ALA A 194 11.65 7.48 -4.70
N GLY A 195 11.48 6.21 -4.29
CA GLY A 195 10.36 5.76 -3.46
C GLY A 195 10.33 6.43 -2.09
N ILE A 196 11.48 6.61 -1.43
CA ILE A 196 11.58 7.33 -0.15
C ILE A 196 11.22 8.81 -0.33
N GLN A 197 11.66 9.45 -1.43
CA GLN A 197 11.33 10.84 -1.72
C GLN A 197 9.82 11.01 -1.95
N ASP A 198 9.23 10.13 -2.77
CA ASP A 198 7.79 10.16 -3.03
C ASP A 198 6.97 9.92 -1.78
N LEU A 199 7.39 8.96 -0.93
CA LEU A 199 6.74 8.68 0.35
C LEU A 199 6.76 9.89 1.28
N ARG A 200 7.88 10.61 1.30
CA ARG A 200 8.06 11.83 2.11
C ARG A 200 7.08 12.92 1.71
N HIS A 201 6.88 13.11 0.42
CA HIS A 201 6.06 14.19 -0.13
C HIS A 201 4.63 13.74 -0.45
N GLY A 202 4.35 12.44 -0.48
CA GLY A 202 3.06 11.89 -0.89
C GLY A 202 2.84 11.98 -2.40
N ASN A 203 3.91 11.93 -3.21
CA ASN A 203 3.86 11.99 -4.67
C ASN A 203 3.19 10.74 -5.23
N LEU A 204 2.34 10.90 -6.23
CA LEU A 204 1.56 9.83 -6.84
C LEU A 204 1.66 9.80 -8.36
N ARG A 205 2.03 10.91 -8.98
CA ARG A 205 2.14 11.12 -10.43
C ARG A 205 3.56 11.55 -10.81
N ASP A 206 3.92 11.37 -12.07
CA ASP A 206 5.22 11.83 -12.58
C ASP A 206 5.35 13.36 -12.45
N ALA A 207 4.27 14.11 -12.67
CA ALA A 207 4.27 15.57 -12.51
C ALA A 207 4.60 16.03 -11.09
N ASP A 208 4.31 15.21 -10.08
CA ASP A 208 4.53 15.58 -8.67
C ASP A 208 6.03 15.62 -8.30
N TRP A 209 6.91 14.97 -9.09
CA TRP A 209 8.35 14.93 -8.82
C TRP A 209 9.23 15.43 -9.98
N GLN A 210 8.67 15.58 -11.20
CA GLN A 210 9.41 16.09 -12.36
C GLN A 210 9.48 17.62 -12.39
N ASP A 211 8.44 18.31 -11.89
CA ASP A 211 8.31 19.76 -11.96
C ASP A 211 8.74 20.49 -10.66
N LEU A 212 9.72 19.96 -9.93
CA LEU A 212 10.22 20.52 -8.66
C LEU A 212 11.07 21.81 -8.83
N ASP A 213 10.88 22.59 -9.88
CA ASP A 213 11.53 23.92 -10.06
C ASP A 213 10.93 25.03 -9.17
N GLY A 214 10.08 24.67 -8.22
CA GLY A 214 9.38 25.61 -7.36
C GLY A 214 10.06 25.85 -6.01
N ASN A 215 10.12 27.09 -5.60
CA ASN A 215 10.57 27.64 -4.32
C ASN A 215 9.88 27.03 -3.07
N GLY A 216 9.83 25.74 -2.91
CA GLY A 216 9.68 24.98 -1.65
C GLY A 216 8.59 25.33 -0.64
N LEU A 217 7.67 26.27 -0.92
CA LEU A 217 6.72 26.79 0.06
C LEU A 217 5.25 26.37 -0.16
N ALA A 218 4.92 25.83 -1.34
CA ALA A 218 3.57 25.33 -1.61
C ALA A 218 3.61 23.82 -1.90
N ASP A 219 2.53 23.10 -1.54
CA ASP A 219 2.32 21.72 -1.94
C ASP A 219 2.18 21.67 -3.47
N GLY A 220 3.27 21.32 -4.17
CA GLY A 220 3.32 21.27 -5.63
C GLY A 220 2.61 20.06 -6.24
N ARG A 221 2.02 19.18 -5.41
CA ARG A 221 1.33 17.98 -5.89
C ARG A 221 0.04 18.32 -6.61
N THR A 222 -0.29 17.51 -7.59
CA THR A 222 -1.61 17.59 -8.24
C THR A 222 -2.64 16.80 -7.42
N PRO A 223 -3.79 17.41 -7.03
CA PRO A 223 -4.85 16.70 -6.33
C PRO A 223 -5.29 15.43 -7.10
N LEU A 224 -5.35 14.30 -6.40
CA LEU A 224 -5.73 13.02 -6.96
C LEU A 224 -6.89 12.41 -6.16
N PRO A 225 -8.15 12.81 -6.47
CA PRO A 225 -9.32 12.23 -5.82
C PRO A 225 -9.53 10.78 -6.27
N LEU A 226 -10.16 9.98 -5.40
CA LEU A 226 -10.54 8.63 -5.77
C LEU A 226 -11.74 8.64 -6.73
N PRO A 227 -11.75 7.78 -7.78
CA PRO A 227 -12.90 7.64 -8.66
C PRO A 227 -14.16 7.20 -7.89
N ARG A 228 -15.34 7.71 -8.25
CA ARG A 228 -16.62 7.39 -7.58
C ARG A 228 -16.97 5.90 -7.54
N LYS A 229 -16.41 5.12 -8.48
CA LYS A 229 -16.61 3.67 -8.57
C LYS A 229 -15.72 2.87 -7.63
N VAL A 230 -14.80 3.52 -6.93
CA VAL A 230 -13.91 2.88 -5.96
C VAL A 230 -14.49 3.08 -4.58
N THR A 231 -14.76 1.98 -3.88
CA THR A 231 -15.18 2.01 -2.49
C THR A 231 -13.96 1.99 -1.59
N ALA A 232 -13.61 3.14 -1.01
CA ALA A 232 -12.42 3.29 -0.17
C ALA A 232 -12.75 3.22 1.32
N TYR A 233 -11.82 2.59 2.07
CA TYR A 233 -11.77 2.52 3.53
C TYR A 233 -10.39 2.95 4.01
N ALA A 234 -10.30 3.47 5.23
CA ALA A 234 -9.04 3.88 5.82
C ALA A 234 -8.91 3.45 7.28
N ILE A 235 -7.77 2.85 7.61
CA ILE A 235 -7.36 2.48 8.96
C ILE A 235 -6.18 3.36 9.35
N ALA A 236 -6.36 4.10 10.44
CA ALA A 236 -5.29 4.76 11.15
C ALA A 236 -5.09 4.09 12.51
N VAL A 237 -3.89 4.12 13.04
CA VAL A 237 -3.62 3.65 14.41
C VAL A 237 -2.74 4.63 15.16
N SER A 238 -2.80 4.53 16.48
CA SER A 238 -2.00 5.34 17.41
C SER A 238 -1.25 4.41 18.38
N THR A 239 0.00 4.73 18.66
CA THR A 239 0.79 4.07 19.73
C THR A 239 0.29 4.41 21.13
N GLN A 240 -0.55 5.44 21.27
CA GLN A 240 -1.12 5.83 22.55
C GLN A 240 -2.27 4.88 22.95
N ALA A 241 -2.40 4.64 24.24
CA ALA A 241 -3.60 3.97 24.77
C ALA A 241 -4.81 4.92 24.67
N LYS A 242 -5.98 4.38 24.33
CA LYS A 242 -7.23 5.15 24.29
C LYS A 242 -7.62 5.63 25.69
N ARG A 243 -7.82 6.93 25.86
CA ARG A 243 -8.38 7.53 27.08
C ARG A 243 -9.84 7.89 26.85
N LYS A 244 -10.62 7.97 27.96
CA LYS A 244 -12.07 8.23 27.89
C LYS A 244 -12.45 9.57 27.24
N ASP A 245 -11.56 10.56 27.32
CA ASP A 245 -11.77 11.94 26.85
C ASP A 245 -10.90 12.30 25.62
N ASP A 246 -10.29 11.31 24.94
CA ASP A 246 -9.43 11.59 23.80
C ASP A 246 -10.28 11.93 22.56
N ASP A 247 -10.15 13.16 22.13
CA ASP A 247 -10.52 13.59 20.78
C ASP A 247 -9.51 12.99 19.80
N GLU A 248 -9.99 12.28 18.75
CA GLU A 248 -9.16 11.69 17.70
C GLU A 248 -8.17 12.70 17.09
N SER A 249 -8.52 13.99 17.08
CA SER A 249 -7.69 15.08 16.57
C SER A 249 -6.39 15.30 17.35
N ARG A 250 -6.32 14.81 18.61
CA ARG A 250 -5.15 14.92 19.50
C ARG A 250 -4.29 13.67 19.54
N ALA A 251 -4.73 12.57 18.94
CA ALA A 251 -3.97 11.34 18.93
C ALA A 251 -2.76 11.46 18.00
N ARG A 252 -1.59 11.11 18.54
CA ARG A 252 -0.35 10.98 17.74
C ARG A 252 -0.44 9.69 16.93
N GLY A 253 -0.30 9.68 15.63
CA GLY A 253 -0.39 8.49 14.79
C GLY A 253 0.43 7.26 15.27
N ASP A 254 0.70 6.36 14.40
CA ASP A 254 1.33 5.04 14.64
C ASP A 254 2.86 5.08 14.88
N GLY A 255 3.43 6.26 15.08
CA GLY A 255 4.86 6.51 15.19
C GLY A 255 5.48 7.07 13.91
N LEU A 256 4.88 6.81 12.75
CA LEU A 256 5.35 7.23 11.43
C LEU A 256 4.37 8.16 10.72
N VAL A 257 3.09 7.77 10.70
CA VAL A 257 2.03 8.42 9.93
C VAL A 257 1.04 9.10 10.88
N PRO A 258 0.75 10.40 10.70
CA PRO A 258 -0.31 11.09 11.43
C PRO A 258 -1.69 10.48 11.11
N ILE A 259 -2.62 10.50 12.08
CA ILE A 259 -3.97 9.95 11.90
C ILE A 259 -4.69 10.58 10.71
N ASP A 260 -4.68 11.90 10.58
CA ASP A 260 -5.36 12.58 9.48
C ASP A 260 -4.78 12.19 8.12
N SER A 261 -3.44 12.06 8.02
CA SER A 261 -2.80 11.58 6.80
C SER A 261 -3.21 10.14 6.48
N ALA A 262 -3.25 9.24 7.49
CA ALA A 262 -3.68 7.85 7.29
C ALA A 262 -5.16 7.72 6.90
N LEU A 263 -6.01 8.64 7.37
CA LEU A 263 -7.44 8.69 7.02
C LEU A 263 -7.72 9.47 5.73
N GLY A 264 -6.69 10.01 5.07
CA GLY A 264 -6.83 10.81 3.85
C GLY A 264 -7.50 12.16 4.07
N ARG A 265 -7.49 12.69 5.29
CA ARG A 265 -8.03 14.01 5.65
C ARG A 265 -6.98 15.10 5.38
N HIS A 266 -7.40 16.19 4.80
CA HIS A 266 -6.52 17.34 4.52
C HIS A 266 -7.25 18.66 4.75
N PRO A 267 -6.57 19.73 5.29
CA PRO A 267 -7.16 21.05 5.44
C PRO A 267 -7.65 21.64 4.12
N ASP A 268 -6.86 21.48 3.05
CA ASP A 268 -7.30 21.82 1.70
C ASP A 268 -8.21 20.71 1.16
N SER A 269 -9.45 21.08 0.86
CA SER A 269 -10.48 20.15 0.38
C SER A 269 -10.17 19.52 -1.00
N ALA A 270 -9.22 20.07 -1.75
CA ALA A 270 -8.76 19.50 -3.02
C ALA A 270 -7.96 18.21 -2.81
N PHE A 271 -7.23 18.12 -1.69
CA PHE A 271 -6.42 16.95 -1.33
C PHE A 271 -7.15 15.96 -0.41
N ASP A 272 -8.26 16.37 0.21
CA ASP A 272 -9.06 15.49 1.06
C ASP A 272 -9.71 14.37 0.24
N LEU A 273 -9.46 13.11 0.63
CA LEU A 273 -9.99 11.93 -0.07
C LEU A 273 -11.48 11.71 0.16
N ARG A 274 -12.08 12.44 1.10
CA ARG A 274 -13.50 12.40 1.42
C ARG A 274 -14.03 10.98 1.68
N ILE A 275 -13.19 10.15 2.31
CA ILE A 275 -13.63 8.83 2.75
C ILE A 275 -14.70 9.02 3.84
N PRO A 276 -15.90 8.44 3.70
CA PRO A 276 -16.96 8.60 4.70
C PRO A 276 -16.54 8.11 6.08
N LYS A 277 -16.94 8.78 7.15
CA LYS A 277 -16.62 8.39 8.54
C LYS A 277 -16.94 6.93 8.87
N ALA A 278 -18.03 6.38 8.32
CA ALA A 278 -18.39 4.97 8.47
C ALA A 278 -17.39 3.98 7.83
N ARG A 279 -16.49 4.49 6.99
CA ARG A 279 -15.41 3.73 6.33
C ARG A 279 -14.03 4.14 6.85
N GLN A 280 -13.96 4.89 7.93
CA GLN A 280 -12.75 5.24 8.64
C GLN A 280 -12.75 4.54 10.00
N TRP A 281 -11.56 4.08 10.44
CA TRP A 281 -11.40 3.48 11.75
C TRP A 281 -10.05 3.87 12.35
N VAL A 282 -10.05 4.11 13.67
CA VAL A 282 -8.85 4.44 14.43
C VAL A 282 -8.64 3.41 15.54
N GLY A 283 -7.51 2.70 15.47
CA GLY A 283 -7.03 1.80 16.53
C GLY A 283 -6.07 2.50 17.49
N TYR A 284 -5.96 1.98 18.70
CA TYR A 284 -5.10 2.52 19.74
C TYR A 284 -4.20 1.45 20.36
N GLY A 285 -3.02 1.85 20.85
CA GLY A 285 -2.02 0.93 21.40
C GLY A 285 -1.38 0.03 20.34
N ILE A 286 -1.34 0.48 19.08
CA ILE A 286 -0.85 -0.26 17.93
C ILE A 286 0.16 0.63 17.18
N ASN A 287 1.33 0.09 16.86
CA ASN A 287 2.33 0.77 16.03
C ASN A 287 2.14 0.44 14.54
N HIS A 288 2.94 1.08 13.69
CA HIS A 288 2.84 0.97 12.23
C HIS A 288 2.98 -0.47 11.69
N LEU A 289 3.88 -1.28 12.26
CA LEU A 289 4.09 -2.67 11.82
C LEU A 289 3.07 -3.64 12.42
N GLU A 290 2.61 -3.36 13.63
CA GLU A 290 1.56 -4.18 14.27
C GLU A 290 0.23 -4.14 13.53
N LEU A 291 0.01 -3.16 12.63
CA LEU A 291 -1.12 -3.15 11.69
C LEU A 291 -1.23 -4.47 10.91
N LEU A 292 -0.11 -5.15 10.63
CA LEU A 292 -0.07 -6.36 9.80
C LEU A 292 -0.55 -7.63 10.52
N GLY A 293 -0.53 -7.66 11.86
CA GLY A 293 -0.88 -8.86 12.61
C GLY A 293 -1.83 -8.62 13.78
N SER A 294 -2.36 -7.40 13.94
CA SER A 294 -3.25 -7.06 15.06
C SER A 294 -4.64 -7.65 14.89
N ASP A 295 -5.12 -8.42 15.88
CA ASP A 295 -6.45 -9.04 15.90
C ASP A 295 -7.57 -7.99 15.77
N VAL A 296 -7.44 -6.84 16.42
CA VAL A 296 -8.48 -5.80 16.34
C VAL A 296 -8.53 -5.14 14.96
N VAL A 297 -7.39 -5.06 14.28
CA VAL A 297 -7.32 -4.62 12.87
C VAL A 297 -7.99 -5.68 11.99
N TYR A 298 -7.67 -6.95 12.19
CA TYR A 298 -8.29 -8.06 11.47
C TYR A 298 -9.81 -8.05 11.60
N GLN A 299 -10.34 -7.95 12.82
CA GLN A 299 -11.78 -7.88 13.08
C GLN A 299 -12.43 -6.68 12.38
N GLN A 300 -11.72 -5.56 12.25
CA GLN A 300 -12.25 -4.40 11.52
C GLN A 300 -12.27 -4.65 10.00
N LEU A 301 -11.22 -5.27 9.45
CA LEU A 301 -11.15 -5.68 8.04
C LEU A 301 -12.28 -6.65 7.71
N GLU A 302 -12.44 -7.69 8.50
CA GLU A 302 -13.49 -8.69 8.37
C GLU A 302 -14.89 -8.05 8.40
N ARG A 303 -15.15 -7.18 9.38
CA ARG A 303 -16.43 -6.46 9.50
C ARG A 303 -16.79 -5.67 8.24
N TRP A 304 -15.80 -5.05 7.60
CA TRP A 304 -16.01 -4.30 6.37
C TRP A 304 -16.19 -5.21 5.16
N LEU A 305 -15.41 -6.29 5.07
CA LEU A 305 -15.40 -7.19 3.92
C LEU A 305 -16.59 -8.16 3.90
N ARG A 306 -17.23 -8.40 5.05
CA ARG A 306 -18.51 -9.14 5.09
C ARG A 306 -19.66 -8.38 4.44
N LYS A 307 -19.55 -7.07 4.30
CA LYS A 307 -20.58 -6.26 3.61
C LYS A 307 -20.35 -6.33 2.10
N PRO A 308 -21.40 -6.60 1.31
CA PRO A 308 -21.27 -6.55 -0.15
C PRO A 308 -20.88 -5.14 -0.62
N LEU A 309 -20.25 -5.06 -1.80
CA LEU A 309 -19.97 -3.80 -2.49
C LEU A 309 -21.24 -3.15 -3.01
#